data_3f381ca7b4150ea37e63e25d73bd3879
#
_entry.id   3f381ca7b4150ea37e63e25d73bd3879
#
_cell.length_a   1.000
_cell.length_b   1.000
_cell.length_c   1.000
_cell.angle_alpha   90.00
_cell.angle_beta   90.00
_cell.angle_gamma   90.00
#
_symmetry.space_group_name_H-M   'P 1'
#
loop_
_entity.id
_entity.type
_entity.pdbx_description
1 polymer ?
#
loop_
_entity_poly.entity_id
_entity_poly.type
_entity_poly.pdbx_seq_one_letter_code
_entity_poly.pdbx_strand_id
1 'polypeptide(L)'
;KREYSFCVEVKDSGSKLLLERVNKQLQRLGLIQDKCSSLQELCETLQDIYEEQKISMLRIFVDEVDCLFEEFQKDDYRSLRPFIELRDATKNNVKFVFAGTHNVAAMDIAEEENNNLIHMGKPLCIKPLSVGDAMDLIRIPMSYLGFEIGEPQIELILSNTNSYPGLIHMFCSALIHSVCRDYQTNDNNSCPPYHISEAQMQTVFQEQDIRKELGTRVMATILLNRKYKVVSYLLAEMIYEDRNRGGSSLRCYDAQDLKECNEKDYGIPLIQEMKEKDLNVLMNEMENMGILWKDHNTQKFRFRQQDFLGYIGDSDKLLKYLLYNNWEDAE
;
A
#
# COMPACT_ATOMS: atom_id res chain seq x y z
N LYS A 1 -18.54 1.87 33.51
CA LYS A 1 -17.14 2.06 33.04
C LYS A 1 -17.21 2.75 31.70
N ARG A 2 -16.40 3.80 31.48
CA ARG A 2 -16.42 4.59 30.23
C ARG A 2 -15.35 4.07 29.28
N GLU A 3 -15.78 3.69 28.07
CA GLU A 3 -14.90 3.24 27.00
C GLU A 3 -14.94 4.25 25.85
N TYR A 4 -13.78 4.59 25.32
CA TYR A 4 -13.67 5.54 24.23
C TYR A 4 -12.80 4.98 23.11
N SER A 5 -13.14 5.34 21.89
CA SER A 5 -12.33 5.10 20.71
C SER A 5 -12.48 6.27 19.74
N PHE A 6 -11.39 6.76 19.19
CA PHE A 6 -11.43 7.78 18.16
C PHE A 6 -10.24 7.63 17.20
N CYS A 7 -10.38 8.23 16.01
CA CYS A 7 -9.36 8.26 14.99
C CYS A 7 -8.82 9.67 14.82
N VAL A 8 -7.53 9.79 14.57
CA VAL A 8 -6.83 11.00 14.16
C VAL A 8 -5.95 10.68 12.95
N GLU A 9 -5.84 11.61 12.02
CA GLU A 9 -4.98 11.51 10.84
C GLU A 9 -3.77 12.44 11.02
N VAL A 10 -2.55 12.02 10.62
CA VAL A 10 -1.31 12.79 10.87
C VAL A 10 -0.47 13.03 9.61
N LYS A 11 -1.12 13.09 8.46
CA LYS A 11 -0.56 13.04 7.11
C LYS A 11 0.70 13.88 6.86
N ASP A 12 0.77 15.12 7.31
CA ASP A 12 1.81 16.04 6.82
C ASP A 12 2.74 16.61 7.91
N SER A 13 2.60 16.24 9.17
CA SER A 13 3.28 16.95 10.29
C SER A 13 3.64 16.09 11.50
N GLY A 14 3.78 14.79 11.33
CA GLY A 14 4.34 13.88 12.35
C GLY A 14 3.80 14.05 13.77
N SER A 15 4.71 14.05 14.75
CA SER A 15 4.42 14.07 16.19
C SER A 15 3.66 15.32 16.66
N LYS A 16 3.92 16.48 16.04
CA LYS A 16 3.24 17.73 16.40
C LYS A 16 1.75 17.69 16.09
N LEU A 17 1.39 17.19 14.92
CA LEU A 17 -0.01 17.07 14.51
C LEU A 17 -0.74 15.98 15.30
N LEU A 18 -0.06 14.87 15.59
CA LEU A 18 -0.58 13.83 16.48
C LEU A 18 -0.97 14.42 17.83
N LEU A 19 -0.04 15.12 18.46
CA LEU A 19 -0.26 15.75 19.78
C LEU A 19 -1.43 16.74 19.75
N GLU A 20 -1.49 17.61 18.73
CA GLU A 20 -2.56 18.59 18.58
C GLU A 20 -3.93 17.92 18.43
N ARG A 21 -4.04 16.94 17.54
CA ARG A 21 -5.31 16.27 17.24
C ARG A 21 -5.81 15.42 18.40
N VAL A 22 -4.90 14.70 19.09
CA VAL A 22 -5.26 13.92 20.27
C VAL A 22 -5.70 14.83 21.41
N ASN A 23 -4.96 15.90 21.73
CA ASN A 23 -5.36 16.90 22.72
C ASN A 23 -6.78 17.43 22.46
N LYS A 24 -7.08 17.80 21.21
CA LYS A 24 -8.40 18.30 20.80
C LYS A 24 -9.51 17.27 21.05
N GLN A 25 -9.27 16.00 20.77
CA GLN A 25 -10.26 14.95 21.02
C GLN A 25 -10.45 14.69 22.52
N LEU A 26 -9.36 14.67 23.30
CA LEU A 26 -9.45 14.46 24.74
C LEU A 26 -10.18 15.63 25.45
N GLN A 27 -9.96 16.87 25.01
CA GLN A 27 -10.71 18.04 25.48
C GLN A 27 -12.20 17.95 25.14
N ARG A 28 -12.56 17.51 23.92
CA ARG A 28 -13.97 17.29 23.51
C ARG A 28 -14.68 16.23 24.34
N LEU A 29 -13.93 15.21 24.77
CA LEU A 29 -14.44 14.14 25.63
C LEU A 29 -14.49 14.56 27.11
N GLY A 30 -13.98 15.73 27.46
CA GLY A 30 -13.88 16.24 28.83
C GLY A 30 -12.91 15.44 29.69
N LEU A 31 -11.94 14.79 29.08
CA LEU A 31 -10.93 13.98 29.77
C LEU A 31 -9.75 14.81 30.23
N ILE A 32 -9.43 15.89 29.53
CA ILE A 32 -8.40 16.88 29.91
C ILE A 32 -8.95 18.29 29.77
N GLN A 33 -8.41 19.22 30.58
CA GLN A 33 -8.70 20.66 30.47
C GLN A 33 -7.60 21.37 29.69
N ASP A 34 -6.35 21.14 30.09
CA ASP A 34 -5.18 21.73 29.47
C ASP A 34 -4.61 20.79 28.40
N LYS A 35 -3.86 21.35 27.46
CA LYS A 35 -3.20 20.59 26.40
C LYS A 35 -1.86 20.08 26.89
N CYS A 36 -1.57 18.82 26.63
CA CYS A 36 -0.24 18.25 26.78
C CYS A 36 0.72 18.90 25.78
N SER A 37 1.96 19.16 26.18
CA SER A 37 2.99 19.83 25.37
C SER A 37 3.92 18.86 24.65
N SER A 38 3.93 17.59 25.05
CA SER A 38 4.76 16.54 24.47
C SER A 38 4.03 15.19 24.42
N LEU A 39 4.54 14.26 23.62
CA LEU A 39 4.00 12.89 23.56
C LEU A 39 4.21 12.14 24.89
N GLN A 40 5.30 12.43 25.57
CA GLN A 40 5.59 11.86 26.91
C GLN A 40 4.51 12.32 27.91
N GLU A 41 4.29 13.64 28.03
CA GLU A 41 3.26 14.21 28.90
C GLU A 41 1.86 13.71 28.55
N LEU A 42 1.57 13.54 27.26
CA LEU A 42 0.31 12.96 26.80
C LEU A 42 0.11 11.53 27.33
N CYS A 43 1.13 10.70 27.24
CA CYS A 43 1.07 9.31 27.69
C CYS A 43 0.94 9.23 29.21
N GLU A 44 1.69 10.05 29.97
CA GLU A 44 1.57 10.17 31.43
C GLU A 44 0.16 10.61 31.85
N THR A 45 -0.38 11.65 31.20
CA THR A 45 -1.74 12.13 31.47
C THR A 45 -2.80 11.06 31.20
N LEU A 46 -2.64 10.28 30.13
CA LEU A 46 -3.57 9.19 29.81
C LEU A 46 -3.47 8.05 30.83
N GLN A 47 -2.29 7.77 31.35
CA GLN A 47 -2.10 6.80 32.44
C GLN A 47 -2.81 7.27 33.70
N ASP A 48 -2.63 8.53 34.14
CA ASP A 48 -3.28 9.12 35.30
C ASP A 48 -4.82 9.03 35.18
N ILE A 49 -5.38 9.39 34.02
CA ILE A 49 -6.82 9.30 33.73
C ILE A 49 -7.34 7.87 33.89
N TYR A 50 -6.55 6.88 33.48
CA TYR A 50 -6.88 5.48 33.63
C TYR A 50 -6.80 5.03 35.10
N GLU A 51 -5.73 5.38 35.81
CA GLU A 51 -5.51 5.03 37.23
C GLU A 51 -6.58 5.69 38.13
N GLU A 52 -6.99 6.88 37.84
CA GLU A 52 -8.12 7.57 38.50
C GLU A 52 -9.50 6.97 38.16
N GLN A 53 -9.54 5.89 37.38
CA GLN A 53 -10.76 5.20 36.95
C GLN A 53 -11.75 6.09 36.17
N LYS A 54 -11.32 7.19 35.61
CA LYS A 54 -12.15 8.04 34.74
C LYS A 54 -12.52 7.31 33.44
N ILE A 55 -11.64 6.42 32.98
CA ILE A 55 -11.84 5.56 31.83
C ILE A 55 -11.53 4.10 32.19
N SER A 56 -12.17 3.16 31.48
CA SER A 56 -11.86 1.72 31.58
C SER A 56 -11.12 1.22 30.34
N MET A 57 -11.28 1.92 29.22
CA MET A 57 -10.63 1.59 27.97
C MET A 57 -10.55 2.83 27.07
N LEU A 58 -9.40 3.02 26.41
CA LEU A 58 -9.21 4.05 25.39
C LEU A 58 -8.37 3.49 24.24
N ARG A 59 -8.88 3.56 23.03
CA ARG A 59 -8.17 3.23 21.79
C ARG A 59 -8.05 4.47 20.93
N ILE A 60 -6.84 4.83 20.58
CA ILE A 60 -6.53 5.96 19.71
C ILE A 60 -5.98 5.38 18.41
N PHE A 61 -6.77 5.47 17.33
CA PHE A 61 -6.35 5.09 16.00
C PHE A 61 -5.67 6.29 15.35
N VAL A 62 -4.45 6.07 14.86
CA VAL A 62 -3.65 7.10 14.19
C VAL A 62 -3.44 6.64 12.76
N ASP A 63 -3.98 7.40 11.82
CA ASP A 63 -3.92 7.10 10.39
C ASP A 63 -2.92 8.00 9.67
N GLU A 64 -2.43 7.55 8.52
CA GLU A 64 -1.41 8.23 7.67
C GLU A 64 -0.10 8.50 8.45
N VAL A 65 0.39 7.48 9.19
CA VAL A 65 1.53 7.65 10.11
C VAL A 65 2.91 7.65 9.43
N ASP A 66 2.98 7.61 8.11
CA ASP A 66 4.26 7.45 7.41
C ASP A 66 5.27 8.54 7.77
N CYS A 67 4.88 9.82 7.75
CA CYS A 67 5.74 10.93 8.20
C CYS A 67 6.10 10.86 9.69
N LEU A 68 5.20 10.35 10.54
CA LEU A 68 5.46 10.16 11.96
C LEU A 68 6.54 9.10 12.19
N PHE A 69 6.49 8.00 11.44
CA PHE A 69 7.50 6.94 11.55
C PHE A 69 8.83 7.35 10.95
N GLU A 70 8.87 8.17 9.89
CA GLU A 70 10.10 8.79 9.39
C GLU A 70 10.75 9.71 10.44
N GLU A 71 9.94 10.44 11.21
CA GLU A 71 10.43 11.24 12.33
C GLU A 71 11.01 10.34 13.43
N PHE A 72 10.32 9.27 13.82
CA PHE A 72 10.78 8.33 14.83
C PHE A 72 12.01 7.53 14.40
N GLN A 73 12.19 7.26 13.14
CA GLN A 73 13.37 6.58 12.62
C GLN A 73 14.67 7.40 12.87
N LYS A 74 14.59 8.73 12.87
CA LYS A 74 15.74 9.62 13.10
C LYS A 74 16.31 9.50 14.53
N ASP A 75 15.52 9.02 15.47
CA ASP A 75 15.95 8.79 16.86
C ASP A 75 16.00 7.29 17.25
N ASP A 76 16.12 6.41 16.27
CA ASP A 76 16.08 4.96 16.44
C ASP A 76 14.79 4.50 17.15
N TYR A 77 13.67 5.09 16.81
CA TYR A 77 12.35 4.81 17.35
C TYR A 77 12.22 4.96 18.88
N ARG A 78 13.10 5.73 19.51
CA ARG A 78 13.02 5.99 20.97
C ARG A 78 11.75 6.72 21.36
N SER A 79 11.23 7.55 20.46
CA SER A 79 9.94 8.27 20.63
C SER A 79 8.71 7.35 20.70
N LEU A 80 8.85 6.04 20.39
CA LEU A 80 7.80 5.04 20.62
C LEU A 80 7.68 4.59 22.07
N ARG A 81 8.74 4.75 22.87
CA ARG A 81 8.81 4.26 24.25
C ARG A 81 7.63 4.71 25.11
N PRO A 82 7.19 5.98 25.13
CA PRO A 82 6.05 6.41 25.93
C PRO A 82 4.75 5.63 25.61
N PHE A 83 4.51 5.29 24.34
CA PHE A 83 3.33 4.53 23.95
C PHE A 83 3.38 3.07 24.43
N ILE A 84 4.57 2.48 24.44
CA ILE A 84 4.80 1.12 24.95
C ILE A 84 4.59 1.09 26.46
N GLU A 85 5.21 2.03 27.17
CA GLU A 85 5.09 2.15 28.64
C GLU A 85 3.63 2.38 29.06
N LEU A 86 2.91 3.27 28.38
CA LEU A 86 1.47 3.51 28.62
C LEU A 86 0.65 2.24 28.42
N ARG A 87 0.87 1.52 27.31
CA ARG A 87 0.18 0.26 27.03
C ARG A 87 0.39 -0.75 28.14
N ASP A 88 1.63 -0.91 28.58
CA ASP A 88 2.01 -1.91 29.57
C ASP A 88 1.50 -1.51 30.98
N ALA A 89 1.65 -0.26 31.39
CA ALA A 89 1.13 0.27 32.66
C ALA A 89 -0.39 0.12 32.76
N THR A 90 -1.11 0.32 31.66
CA THR A 90 -2.57 0.21 31.63
C THR A 90 -3.07 -1.19 31.24
N LYS A 91 -2.20 -2.20 31.18
CA LYS A 91 -2.54 -3.58 30.81
C LYS A 91 -3.32 -3.69 29.49
N ASN A 92 -2.87 -2.98 28.46
CA ASN A 92 -3.50 -2.87 27.14
C ASN A 92 -4.88 -2.19 27.11
N ASN A 93 -5.31 -1.52 28.18
CA ASN A 93 -6.58 -0.81 28.20
C ASN A 93 -6.49 0.59 27.57
N VAL A 94 -5.32 1.22 27.62
CA VAL A 94 -5.06 2.47 26.86
C VAL A 94 -3.96 2.19 25.85
N LYS A 95 -4.25 2.42 24.55
CA LYS A 95 -3.31 2.11 23.49
C LYS A 95 -3.54 2.91 22.23
N PHE A 96 -2.46 3.08 21.50
CA PHE A 96 -2.44 3.60 20.14
C PHE A 96 -2.41 2.45 19.13
N VAL A 97 -3.10 2.63 18.02
CA VAL A 97 -3.10 1.74 16.86
C VAL A 97 -2.70 2.59 15.67
N PHE A 98 -1.55 2.30 15.10
CA PHE A 98 -0.98 3.05 13.99
C PHE A 98 -1.32 2.39 12.66
N ALA A 99 -1.74 3.19 11.68
CA ALA A 99 -2.00 2.76 10.30
C ALA A 99 -1.24 3.67 9.32
N GLY A 100 -0.55 3.08 8.36
CA GLY A 100 0.23 3.76 7.35
C GLY A 100 0.42 2.89 6.12
N THR A 101 1.06 3.43 5.08
CA THR A 101 1.23 2.74 3.81
C THR A 101 2.50 1.88 3.75
N HIS A 102 3.68 2.49 3.82
CA HIS A 102 4.94 1.77 3.57
C HIS A 102 5.88 1.71 4.78
N ASN A 103 5.96 2.77 5.58
CA ASN A 103 6.90 2.80 6.72
C ASN A 103 6.51 1.79 7.81
N VAL A 104 5.22 1.49 7.94
CA VAL A 104 4.75 0.44 8.87
C VAL A 104 5.16 -0.96 8.40
N ALA A 105 5.19 -1.21 7.09
CA ALA A 105 5.67 -2.48 6.53
C ALA A 105 7.18 -2.65 6.69
N ALA A 106 7.95 -1.57 6.60
CA ALA A 106 9.40 -1.56 6.82
C ALA A 106 9.79 -1.90 8.28
N MET A 107 8.89 -1.70 9.23
CA MET A 107 9.13 -2.03 10.66
C MET A 107 9.30 -3.53 10.90
N ASP A 108 8.63 -4.39 10.12
CA ASP A 108 8.72 -5.86 10.25
C ASP A 108 10.17 -6.37 10.04
N ILE A 109 10.99 -5.55 9.43
CA ILE A 109 12.35 -5.88 9.00
C ILE A 109 13.40 -5.31 9.96
N ALA A 110 13.11 -4.15 10.54
CA ALA A 110 13.98 -3.53 11.53
C ALA A 110 14.00 -4.30 12.87
N GLU A 111 13.11 -5.29 13.06
CA GLU A 111 13.01 -6.08 14.30
C GLU A 111 14.30 -6.80 14.69
N GLU A 112 15.15 -7.18 13.74
CA GLU A 112 16.40 -7.88 14.05
C GLU A 112 17.48 -6.95 14.66
N GLU A 113 17.37 -5.63 14.47
CA GLU A 113 18.41 -4.67 14.85
C GLU A 113 17.95 -3.63 15.89
N ASN A 114 16.64 -3.42 16.08
CA ASN A 114 16.14 -2.34 16.93
C ASN A 114 15.15 -2.82 18.01
N ASN A 115 15.60 -2.85 19.26
CA ASN A 115 14.83 -3.32 20.42
C ASN A 115 13.52 -2.52 20.67
N ASN A 116 13.42 -1.27 20.21
CA ASN A 116 12.23 -0.45 20.47
C ASN A 116 11.02 -0.89 19.61
N LEU A 117 11.26 -1.40 18.41
CA LEU A 117 10.19 -1.89 17.51
C LEU A 117 9.65 -3.25 17.92
N ILE A 118 10.48 -4.14 18.47
CA ILE A 118 10.10 -5.49 18.93
C ILE A 118 8.90 -5.41 19.90
N HIS A 119 8.84 -4.38 20.71
CA HIS A 119 7.78 -4.20 21.70
C HIS A 119 6.45 -3.68 21.10
N MET A 120 6.44 -3.21 19.85
CA MET A 120 5.20 -2.77 19.19
C MET A 120 4.33 -3.92 18.68
N GLY A 121 4.89 -5.13 18.58
CA GLY A 121 4.24 -6.31 17.99
C GLY A 121 4.38 -6.36 16.48
N LYS A 122 3.93 -7.44 15.87
CA LYS A 122 4.02 -7.62 14.42
C LYS A 122 3.05 -6.72 13.69
N PRO A 123 3.49 -6.01 12.64
CA PRO A 123 2.61 -5.24 11.79
C PRO A 123 1.61 -6.14 11.06
N LEU A 124 0.37 -5.67 10.95
CA LEU A 124 -0.66 -6.32 10.17
C LEU A 124 -0.66 -5.73 8.75
N CYS A 125 -0.11 -6.47 7.79
CA CYS A 125 -0.13 -6.07 6.40
C CYS A 125 -1.48 -6.42 5.76
N ILE A 126 -2.19 -5.40 5.25
CA ILE A 126 -3.42 -5.58 4.48
C ILE A 126 -3.02 -5.75 3.01
N LYS A 127 -3.00 -7.00 2.57
CA LYS A 127 -2.68 -7.37 1.19
C LYS A 127 -3.88 -7.15 0.25
N PRO A 128 -3.68 -7.13 -1.07
CA PRO A 128 -4.76 -7.23 -2.03
C PRO A 128 -5.70 -8.41 -1.69
N LEU A 129 -6.95 -8.31 -2.09
CA LEU A 129 -7.95 -9.35 -1.82
C LEU A 129 -7.50 -10.71 -2.36
N SER A 130 -7.94 -11.78 -1.72
CA SER A 130 -7.85 -13.11 -2.32
C SER A 130 -8.65 -13.14 -3.63
N VAL A 131 -8.31 -14.05 -4.54
CA VAL A 131 -9.05 -14.18 -5.81
C VAL A 131 -10.54 -14.40 -5.55
N GLY A 132 -10.90 -15.24 -4.59
CA GLY A 132 -12.31 -15.50 -4.22
C GLY A 132 -13.03 -14.25 -3.73
N ASP A 133 -12.45 -13.53 -2.75
CA ASP A 133 -13.06 -12.31 -2.21
C ASP A 133 -13.17 -11.21 -3.28
N ALA A 134 -12.18 -11.12 -4.16
CA ALA A 134 -12.19 -10.14 -5.26
C ALA A 134 -13.25 -10.49 -6.32
N MET A 135 -13.46 -11.77 -6.63
CA MET A 135 -14.55 -12.23 -7.49
C MET A 135 -15.92 -11.91 -6.87
N ASP A 136 -16.08 -12.14 -5.59
CA ASP A 136 -17.32 -11.83 -4.87
C ASP A 136 -17.59 -10.32 -4.81
N LEU A 137 -16.55 -9.50 -4.66
CA LEU A 137 -16.65 -8.03 -4.72
C LEU A 137 -17.17 -7.53 -6.08
N ILE A 138 -16.94 -8.27 -7.16
CA ILE A 138 -17.48 -7.97 -8.48
C ILE A 138 -18.88 -8.59 -8.64
N ARG A 139 -18.99 -9.89 -8.45
CA ARG A 139 -20.18 -10.68 -8.78
C ARG A 139 -21.40 -10.27 -7.96
N ILE A 140 -21.23 -10.10 -6.65
CA ILE A 140 -22.35 -9.84 -5.74
C ILE A 140 -23.00 -8.49 -6.03
N PRO A 141 -22.28 -7.33 -6.07
CA PRO A 141 -22.91 -6.06 -6.38
C PRO A 141 -23.48 -5.99 -7.81
N MET A 142 -22.78 -6.56 -8.80
CA MET A 142 -23.29 -6.62 -10.17
C MET A 142 -24.64 -7.34 -10.26
N SER A 143 -24.75 -8.48 -9.62
CA SER A 143 -25.99 -9.26 -9.54
C SER A 143 -27.14 -8.46 -8.90
N TYR A 144 -26.90 -7.76 -7.79
CA TYR A 144 -27.91 -6.90 -7.15
C TYR A 144 -28.35 -5.74 -8.03
N LEU A 145 -27.47 -5.23 -8.88
CA LEU A 145 -27.76 -4.17 -9.83
C LEU A 145 -28.41 -4.69 -11.13
N GLY A 146 -28.62 -6.01 -11.24
CA GLY A 146 -29.22 -6.63 -12.39
C GLY A 146 -28.28 -6.85 -13.58
N PHE A 147 -26.96 -6.83 -13.34
CA PHE A 147 -25.96 -7.16 -14.35
C PHE A 147 -25.50 -8.60 -14.24
N GLU A 148 -25.33 -9.27 -15.36
CA GLU A 148 -24.75 -10.59 -15.47
C GLU A 148 -23.36 -10.50 -16.12
N ILE A 149 -22.33 -10.94 -15.35
CA ILE A 149 -20.94 -10.94 -15.75
C ILE A 149 -20.37 -12.36 -15.67
N GLY A 150 -19.71 -12.79 -16.73
CA GLY A 150 -19.09 -14.13 -16.82
C GLY A 150 -17.72 -14.21 -16.14
N GLU A 151 -17.28 -15.44 -15.87
CA GLU A 151 -15.96 -15.70 -15.29
C GLU A 151 -14.81 -15.07 -16.09
N PRO A 152 -14.75 -15.18 -17.43
CA PRO A 152 -13.66 -14.58 -18.20
C PRO A 152 -13.59 -13.05 -18.06
N GLN A 153 -14.75 -12.38 -17.96
CA GLN A 153 -14.80 -10.94 -17.75
C GLN A 153 -14.31 -10.58 -16.32
N ILE A 154 -14.69 -11.36 -15.32
CA ILE A 154 -14.21 -11.17 -13.94
C ILE A 154 -12.70 -11.35 -13.88
N GLU A 155 -12.14 -12.41 -14.46
CA GLU A 155 -10.70 -12.65 -14.52
C GLU A 155 -9.95 -11.49 -15.19
N LEU A 156 -10.52 -10.92 -16.26
CA LEU A 156 -9.97 -9.78 -16.96
C LEU A 156 -9.95 -8.52 -16.07
N ILE A 157 -11.02 -8.27 -15.29
CA ILE A 157 -11.04 -7.17 -14.30
C ILE A 157 -9.96 -7.40 -13.25
N LEU A 158 -9.88 -8.60 -12.67
CA LEU A 158 -8.90 -8.91 -11.62
C LEU A 158 -7.47 -8.77 -12.09
N SER A 159 -7.18 -9.22 -13.34
CA SER A 159 -5.84 -9.09 -13.91
C SER A 159 -5.40 -7.62 -14.09
N ASN A 160 -6.32 -6.73 -14.42
CA ASN A 160 -6.01 -5.31 -14.63
C ASN A 160 -6.07 -4.46 -13.35
N THR A 161 -6.80 -4.92 -12.33
CA THR A 161 -6.98 -4.19 -11.07
C THR A 161 -6.12 -4.73 -9.93
N ASN A 162 -5.33 -5.80 -10.19
CA ASN A 162 -4.50 -6.46 -9.17
C ASN A 162 -5.26 -6.87 -7.91
N SER A 163 -6.54 -7.18 -8.03
CA SER A 163 -7.44 -7.50 -6.91
C SER A 163 -7.52 -6.40 -5.83
N TYR A 164 -7.16 -5.16 -6.16
CA TYR A 164 -7.34 -4.01 -5.25
C TYR A 164 -8.79 -3.54 -5.25
N PRO A 165 -9.46 -3.50 -4.09
CA PRO A 165 -10.87 -3.14 -3.99
C PRO A 165 -11.21 -1.81 -4.66
N GLY A 166 -10.39 -0.78 -4.42
CA GLY A 166 -10.62 0.55 -5.00
C GLY A 166 -10.54 0.57 -6.52
N LEU A 167 -9.61 -0.20 -7.13
CA LEU A 167 -9.48 -0.32 -8.59
C LEU A 167 -10.62 -1.15 -9.19
N ILE A 168 -11.03 -2.23 -8.51
CA ILE A 168 -12.19 -3.04 -8.90
C ILE A 168 -13.44 -2.15 -8.92
N HIS A 169 -13.67 -1.39 -7.86
CA HIS A 169 -14.82 -0.47 -7.76
C HIS A 169 -14.85 0.55 -8.88
N MET A 170 -13.71 1.19 -9.15
CA MET A 170 -13.58 2.18 -10.20
C MET A 170 -13.90 1.57 -11.57
N PHE A 171 -13.32 0.41 -11.88
CA PHE A 171 -13.54 -0.26 -13.16
C PHE A 171 -14.99 -0.70 -13.32
N CYS A 172 -15.57 -1.34 -12.30
CA CYS A 172 -16.97 -1.77 -12.32
C CYS A 172 -17.93 -0.59 -12.45
N SER A 173 -17.67 0.55 -11.82
CA SER A 173 -18.47 1.78 -12.01
C SER A 173 -18.43 2.28 -13.45
N ALA A 174 -17.25 2.34 -14.06
CA ALA A 174 -17.12 2.74 -15.46
C ALA A 174 -17.85 1.78 -16.38
N LEU A 175 -17.75 0.47 -16.13
CA LEU A 175 -18.43 -0.56 -16.91
C LEU A 175 -19.95 -0.41 -16.81
N ILE A 176 -20.51 -0.23 -15.64
CA ILE A 176 -21.95 0.00 -15.43
C ILE A 176 -22.40 1.24 -16.20
N HIS A 177 -21.67 2.36 -16.10
CA HIS A 177 -22.00 3.58 -16.82
C HIS A 177 -21.96 3.38 -18.34
N SER A 178 -20.97 2.65 -18.87
CA SER A 178 -20.88 2.34 -20.30
C SER A 178 -22.06 1.50 -20.76
N VAL A 179 -22.37 0.43 -20.03
CA VAL A 179 -23.49 -0.48 -20.36
C VAL A 179 -24.83 0.27 -20.27
N CYS A 180 -25.07 1.06 -19.22
CA CYS A 180 -26.30 1.85 -19.09
C CYS A 180 -26.47 2.84 -20.25
N ARG A 181 -25.38 3.48 -20.70
CA ARG A 181 -25.40 4.39 -21.85
C ARG A 181 -25.80 3.67 -23.12
N ASP A 182 -25.25 2.49 -23.39
CA ASP A 182 -25.57 1.69 -24.57
C ASP A 182 -27.04 1.26 -24.58
N TYR A 183 -27.59 0.88 -23.44
CA TYR A 183 -29.02 0.52 -23.33
C TYR A 183 -29.96 1.72 -23.52
N GLN A 184 -29.58 2.92 -23.07
CA GLN A 184 -30.37 4.13 -23.28
C GLN A 184 -30.37 4.60 -24.74
N THR A 185 -29.26 4.40 -25.46
CA THR A 185 -29.12 4.86 -26.86
C THR A 185 -29.73 3.92 -27.86
N ASN A 186 -29.88 2.63 -27.57
CA ASN A 186 -30.29 1.60 -28.52
C ASN A 186 -31.79 1.28 -28.50
N ASP A 187 -32.64 2.06 -27.81
CA ASP A 187 -34.12 1.87 -27.74
C ASP A 187 -34.55 0.43 -27.36
N ASN A 188 -33.63 -0.36 -26.83
CA ASN A 188 -33.92 -1.73 -26.40
C ASN A 188 -34.62 -1.69 -25.03
N ASN A 189 -35.93 -1.99 -25.06
CA ASN A 189 -36.73 -2.28 -23.85
C ASN A 189 -36.28 -3.58 -23.15
N SER A 190 -34.96 -3.75 -22.95
CA SER A 190 -34.43 -4.91 -22.27
C SER A 190 -34.58 -4.74 -20.75
N CYS A 191 -35.19 -5.74 -20.13
CA CYS A 191 -35.24 -5.86 -18.67
C CYS A 191 -33.98 -6.57 -18.15
N PRO A 192 -33.60 -6.32 -16.89
CA PRO A 192 -32.57 -7.14 -16.25
C PRO A 192 -32.85 -8.64 -16.37
N PRO A 193 -31.84 -9.51 -16.44
CA PRO A 193 -30.42 -9.18 -16.30
C PRO A 193 -29.77 -8.59 -17.56
N TYR A 194 -28.92 -7.58 -17.36
CA TYR A 194 -28.15 -6.98 -18.44
C TYR A 194 -26.83 -7.75 -18.62
N HIS A 195 -26.67 -8.42 -19.74
CA HIS A 195 -25.44 -9.17 -20.04
C HIS A 195 -24.32 -8.21 -20.46
N ILE A 196 -23.16 -8.37 -19.82
CA ILE A 196 -21.96 -7.62 -20.14
C ILE A 196 -21.20 -8.34 -21.24
N SER A 197 -21.06 -7.69 -22.40
CA SER A 197 -20.33 -8.23 -23.52
C SER A 197 -18.83 -7.97 -23.43
N GLU A 198 -18.04 -8.80 -24.12
CA GLU A 198 -16.60 -8.60 -24.23
C GLU A 198 -16.26 -7.26 -24.90
N ALA A 199 -17.05 -6.83 -25.90
CA ALA A 199 -16.85 -5.54 -26.56
C ALA A 199 -17.00 -4.35 -25.60
N GLN A 200 -17.97 -4.39 -24.69
CA GLN A 200 -18.13 -3.37 -23.66
C GLN A 200 -16.95 -3.37 -22.67
N MET A 201 -16.48 -4.55 -22.28
CA MET A 201 -15.27 -4.67 -21.47
C MET A 201 -14.06 -4.03 -22.14
N GLN A 202 -13.81 -4.36 -23.41
CA GLN A 202 -12.71 -3.79 -24.18
C GLN A 202 -12.83 -2.27 -24.33
N THR A 203 -14.04 -1.76 -24.54
CA THR A 203 -14.28 -0.32 -24.62
C THR A 203 -13.85 0.39 -23.33
N VAL A 204 -14.25 -0.13 -22.17
CA VAL A 204 -13.88 0.45 -20.88
C VAL A 204 -12.38 0.34 -20.62
N PHE A 205 -11.73 -0.77 -20.98
CA PHE A 205 -10.27 -0.90 -20.87
C PHE A 205 -9.50 0.06 -21.77
N GLN A 206 -10.08 0.47 -22.89
CA GLN A 206 -9.47 1.42 -23.81
C GLN A 206 -9.75 2.87 -23.44
N GLU A 207 -10.71 3.14 -22.53
CA GLU A 207 -10.98 4.50 -22.06
C GLU A 207 -9.71 5.10 -21.44
N GLN A 208 -9.31 6.25 -21.99
CA GLN A 208 -8.06 6.91 -21.60
C GLN A 208 -8.03 7.28 -20.11
N ASP A 209 -9.17 7.71 -19.58
CA ASP A 209 -9.29 8.10 -18.17
C ASP A 209 -9.12 6.90 -17.22
N ILE A 210 -9.68 5.74 -17.57
CA ILE A 210 -9.53 4.50 -16.81
C ILE A 210 -8.07 4.04 -16.80
N ARG A 211 -7.43 3.99 -17.96
CA ARG A 211 -6.01 3.61 -18.07
C ARG A 211 -5.10 4.56 -17.31
N LYS A 212 -5.38 5.86 -17.41
CA LYS A 212 -4.62 6.88 -16.67
C LYS A 212 -4.78 6.72 -15.16
N GLU A 213 -6.00 6.49 -14.67
CA GLU A 213 -6.25 6.31 -13.24
C GLU A 213 -5.59 5.02 -12.71
N LEU A 214 -5.72 3.90 -13.42
CA LEU A 214 -5.02 2.65 -13.10
C LEU A 214 -3.51 2.87 -13.02
N GLY A 215 -2.94 3.47 -14.07
CA GLY A 215 -1.52 3.78 -14.12
C GLY A 215 -1.07 4.72 -13.00
N THR A 216 -1.85 5.76 -12.70
CA THR A 216 -1.55 6.71 -11.62
C THR A 216 -1.48 6.01 -10.27
N ARG A 217 -2.40 5.12 -9.95
CA ARG A 217 -2.42 4.40 -8.66
C ARG A 217 -1.28 3.40 -8.55
N VAL A 218 -1.00 2.65 -9.62
CA VAL A 218 0.17 1.76 -9.65
C VAL A 218 1.46 2.55 -9.44
N MET A 219 1.63 3.63 -10.19
CA MET A 219 2.81 4.48 -10.10
C MET A 219 2.90 5.18 -8.76
N ALA A 220 1.78 5.60 -8.15
CA ALA A 220 1.79 6.20 -6.81
C ALA A 220 2.45 5.27 -5.79
N THR A 221 2.14 3.96 -5.83
CA THR A 221 2.76 2.98 -4.93
C THR A 221 4.26 2.81 -5.21
N ILE A 222 4.65 2.72 -6.49
CA ILE A 222 6.06 2.60 -6.89
C ILE A 222 6.86 3.86 -6.51
N LEU A 223 6.24 5.03 -6.58
CA LEU A 223 6.87 6.32 -6.30
C LEU A 223 6.89 6.70 -4.81
N LEU A 224 6.29 5.92 -3.93
CA LEU A 224 6.34 6.15 -2.48
C LEU A 224 7.78 6.19 -1.96
N ASN A 225 8.67 5.38 -2.54
CA ASN A 225 10.07 5.34 -2.18
C ASN A 225 10.95 5.23 -3.43
N ARG A 226 12.06 5.98 -3.46
CA ARG A 226 13.04 5.94 -4.55
C ARG A 226 13.58 4.52 -4.80
N LYS A 227 13.78 3.73 -3.74
CA LYS A 227 14.25 2.34 -3.83
C LYS A 227 13.25 1.46 -4.58
N TYR A 228 11.95 1.60 -4.29
CA TYR A 228 10.90 0.86 -5.00
C TYR A 228 10.89 1.20 -6.49
N LYS A 229 11.04 2.49 -6.81
CA LYS A 229 11.10 2.96 -8.19
C LYS A 229 12.28 2.35 -8.95
N VAL A 230 13.47 2.39 -8.37
CA VAL A 230 14.69 1.84 -8.99
C VAL A 230 14.56 0.33 -9.22
N VAL A 231 14.15 -0.41 -8.19
CA VAL A 231 13.94 -1.87 -8.29
C VAL A 231 12.87 -2.20 -9.32
N SER A 232 11.75 -1.46 -9.35
CA SER A 232 10.69 -1.67 -10.34
C SER A 232 11.17 -1.43 -11.76
N TYR A 233 11.96 -0.37 -11.99
CA TYR A 233 12.45 -0.02 -13.31
C TYR A 233 13.50 -1.03 -13.80
N LEU A 234 14.42 -1.43 -12.93
CA LEU A 234 15.42 -2.44 -13.24
C LEU A 234 14.78 -3.78 -13.56
N LEU A 235 13.82 -4.21 -12.74
CA LEU A 235 13.05 -5.45 -12.96
C LEU A 235 12.24 -5.41 -14.27
N ALA A 236 11.63 -4.26 -14.57
CA ALA A 236 10.88 -4.07 -15.82
C ALA A 236 11.80 -4.22 -17.04
N GLU A 237 12.99 -3.63 -17.00
CA GLU A 237 13.95 -3.72 -18.10
C GLU A 237 14.47 -5.14 -18.29
N MET A 238 14.79 -5.85 -17.21
CA MET A 238 15.17 -7.28 -17.27
C MET A 238 14.09 -8.12 -17.94
N ILE A 239 12.80 -7.84 -17.67
CA ILE A 239 11.68 -8.55 -18.30
C ILE A 239 11.58 -8.19 -19.80
N TYR A 240 11.78 -6.92 -20.17
CA TYR A 240 11.80 -6.52 -21.59
C TYR A 240 12.96 -7.19 -22.34
N GLU A 241 14.16 -7.22 -21.76
CA GLU A 241 15.27 -7.92 -22.36
C GLU A 241 15.01 -9.42 -22.55
N ASP A 242 14.46 -10.06 -21.52
CA ASP A 242 14.12 -11.49 -21.63
C ASP A 242 13.07 -11.76 -22.71
N ARG A 243 12.05 -10.91 -22.83
CA ARG A 243 11.06 -10.99 -23.91
C ARG A 243 11.70 -10.86 -25.29
N ASN A 244 12.61 -9.90 -25.45
CA ASN A 244 13.32 -9.67 -26.71
C ASN A 244 14.22 -10.84 -27.10
N ARG A 245 14.71 -11.61 -26.12
CA ARG A 245 15.49 -12.84 -26.32
C ARG A 245 14.62 -14.09 -26.49
N GLY A 246 13.28 -13.96 -26.54
CA GLY A 246 12.33 -15.07 -26.66
C GLY A 246 12.07 -15.81 -25.34
N GLY A 247 12.44 -15.20 -24.22
CA GLY A 247 12.18 -15.73 -22.88
C GLY A 247 10.73 -15.52 -22.41
N SER A 248 10.38 -16.16 -21.31
CA SER A 248 9.05 -16.07 -20.70
C SER A 248 8.89 -14.78 -19.92
N SER A 249 7.79 -14.08 -20.15
CA SER A 249 7.39 -12.91 -19.33
C SER A 249 7.02 -13.28 -17.89
N LEU A 250 6.91 -14.57 -17.58
CA LEU A 250 6.63 -15.09 -16.24
C LEU A 250 7.89 -15.44 -15.44
N ARG A 251 9.07 -15.15 -15.98
CA ARG A 251 10.33 -15.39 -15.28
C ARG A 251 10.36 -14.58 -13.98
N CYS A 252 10.87 -15.20 -12.93
CA CYS A 252 11.08 -14.61 -11.63
C CYS A 252 12.57 -14.33 -11.41
N TYR A 253 12.87 -13.28 -10.65
CA TYR A 253 14.21 -12.78 -10.38
C TYR A 253 14.41 -12.63 -8.87
N ASP A 254 15.62 -12.79 -8.39
CA ASP A 254 16.00 -12.54 -7.00
C ASP A 254 16.90 -11.29 -6.87
N ALA A 255 17.33 -11.01 -5.66
CA ALA A 255 18.20 -9.87 -5.38
C ALA A 255 19.56 -10.00 -6.08
N GLN A 256 20.07 -11.21 -6.25
CA GLN A 256 21.33 -11.45 -6.95
C GLN A 256 21.18 -11.15 -8.44
N ASP A 257 20.12 -11.62 -9.08
CA ASP A 257 19.82 -11.34 -10.49
C ASP A 257 19.79 -9.81 -10.76
N LEU A 258 19.16 -9.03 -9.85
CA LEU A 258 19.11 -7.58 -9.95
C LEU A 258 20.49 -6.92 -9.78
N LYS A 259 21.30 -7.42 -8.84
CA LYS A 259 22.66 -6.91 -8.62
C LYS A 259 23.58 -7.18 -9.82
N GLU A 260 23.54 -8.39 -10.34
CA GLU A 260 24.33 -8.77 -11.53
C GLU A 260 23.94 -7.95 -12.75
N CYS A 261 22.65 -7.73 -12.98
CA CYS A 261 22.17 -6.86 -14.06
C CYS A 261 22.63 -5.41 -13.86
N ASN A 262 22.48 -4.88 -12.64
CA ASN A 262 22.93 -3.53 -12.33
C ASN A 262 24.44 -3.33 -12.50
N GLU A 263 25.24 -4.27 -12.00
CA GLU A 263 26.70 -4.21 -12.09
C GLU A 263 27.18 -4.25 -13.55
N LYS A 264 26.53 -5.07 -14.37
CA LYS A 264 26.90 -5.24 -15.76
C LYS A 264 26.47 -4.09 -16.66
N ASP A 265 25.26 -3.58 -16.50
CA ASP A 265 24.61 -2.77 -17.52
C ASP A 265 24.32 -1.31 -17.08
N TYR A 266 24.18 -1.01 -15.76
CA TYR A 266 23.67 0.29 -15.28
C TYR A 266 24.56 1.00 -14.26
N GLY A 267 25.19 0.28 -13.33
CA GLY A 267 26.08 0.85 -12.32
C GLY A 267 25.35 1.77 -11.31
N ILE A 268 24.09 1.54 -11.01
CA ILE A 268 23.29 2.40 -10.11
C ILE A 268 23.81 2.27 -8.68
N PRO A 269 24.34 3.35 -8.07
CA PRO A 269 24.96 3.31 -6.73
C PRO A 269 24.03 2.75 -5.66
N LEU A 270 22.77 3.16 -5.67
CA LEU A 270 21.75 2.71 -4.72
C LEU A 270 21.63 1.17 -4.63
N ILE A 271 21.75 0.46 -5.77
CA ILE A 271 21.69 -1.02 -5.81
C ILE A 271 23.05 -1.61 -5.46
N GLN A 272 24.15 -0.97 -5.86
CA GLN A 272 25.50 -1.44 -5.54
C GLN A 272 25.78 -1.44 -4.04
N GLU A 273 25.40 -0.37 -3.35
CA GLU A 273 25.64 -0.16 -1.92
C GLU A 273 24.76 -1.06 -1.03
N MET A 274 23.56 -1.44 -1.51
CA MET A 274 22.67 -2.33 -0.77
C MET A 274 23.26 -3.73 -0.68
N LYS A 275 23.26 -4.32 0.51
CA LYS A 275 23.54 -5.75 0.68
C LYS A 275 22.40 -6.56 0.05
N GLU A 276 22.70 -7.78 -0.38
CA GLU A 276 21.70 -8.68 -0.95
C GLU A 276 20.53 -8.94 0.01
N LYS A 277 20.82 -9.08 1.32
CA LYS A 277 19.80 -9.21 2.36
C LYS A 277 18.84 -8.02 2.36
N ASP A 278 19.36 -6.79 2.29
CA ASP A 278 18.56 -5.56 2.33
C ASP A 278 17.69 -5.41 1.07
N LEU A 279 18.21 -5.83 -0.08
CA LEU A 279 17.47 -5.85 -1.33
C LEU A 279 16.34 -6.89 -1.32
N ASN A 280 16.59 -8.09 -0.77
CA ASN A 280 15.56 -9.11 -0.56
C ASN A 280 14.45 -8.61 0.37
N VAL A 281 14.81 -7.90 1.41
CA VAL A 281 13.93 -7.24 2.34
C VAL A 281 13.03 -6.24 1.60
N LEU A 282 13.61 -5.34 0.83
CA LEU A 282 12.91 -4.36 0.01
C LEU A 282 11.93 -5.03 -0.98
N MET A 283 12.34 -6.13 -1.62
CA MET A 283 11.47 -6.88 -2.53
C MET A 283 10.30 -7.56 -1.79
N ASN A 284 10.50 -8.03 -0.56
CA ASN A 284 9.40 -8.54 0.28
C ASN A 284 8.43 -7.41 0.71
N GLU A 285 8.92 -6.21 1.00
CA GLU A 285 8.05 -5.04 1.21
C GLU A 285 7.19 -4.75 -0.03
N MET A 286 7.80 -4.75 -1.20
CA MET A 286 7.09 -4.54 -2.46
C MET A 286 6.07 -5.67 -2.75
N GLU A 287 6.33 -6.91 -2.30
CA GLU A 287 5.36 -8.01 -2.33
C GLU A 287 4.18 -7.73 -1.38
N ASN A 288 4.46 -7.28 -0.16
CA ASN A 288 3.43 -6.92 0.81
C ASN A 288 2.54 -5.77 0.31
N MET A 289 3.11 -4.82 -0.42
CA MET A 289 2.36 -3.75 -1.08
C MET A 289 1.68 -4.19 -2.39
N GLY A 290 1.83 -5.44 -2.79
CA GLY A 290 1.21 -6.00 -3.98
C GLY A 290 1.81 -5.54 -5.31
N ILE A 291 2.97 -4.90 -5.32
CA ILE A 291 3.72 -4.57 -6.54
C ILE A 291 4.31 -5.85 -7.13
N LEU A 292 4.97 -6.63 -6.27
CA LEU A 292 5.58 -7.89 -6.66
C LEU A 292 4.74 -9.09 -6.20
N TRP A 293 4.99 -10.20 -6.81
CA TRP A 293 4.55 -11.52 -6.41
C TRP A 293 5.77 -12.40 -6.20
N LYS A 294 5.79 -13.14 -5.10
CA LYS A 294 6.87 -14.03 -4.73
C LYS A 294 6.50 -15.48 -5.00
N ASP A 295 7.34 -16.17 -5.72
CA ASP A 295 7.26 -17.62 -5.84
C ASP A 295 7.83 -18.27 -4.57
N HIS A 296 6.97 -18.92 -3.80
CA HIS A 296 7.36 -19.54 -2.54
C HIS A 296 8.32 -20.72 -2.71
N ASN A 297 8.38 -21.36 -3.89
CA ASN A 297 9.29 -22.48 -4.14
C ASN A 297 10.71 -22.00 -4.45
N THR A 298 10.84 -20.97 -5.30
CA THR A 298 12.14 -20.45 -5.75
C THR A 298 12.61 -19.24 -4.93
N GLN A 299 11.74 -18.65 -4.12
CA GLN A 299 11.95 -17.39 -3.38
C GLN A 299 12.24 -16.20 -4.29
N LYS A 300 11.96 -16.31 -5.60
CA LYS A 300 12.16 -15.27 -6.61
C LYS A 300 10.89 -14.45 -6.83
N PHE A 301 11.05 -13.26 -7.38
CA PHE A 301 10.01 -12.26 -7.53
C PHE A 301 9.76 -11.92 -9.00
N ARG A 302 8.54 -11.53 -9.31
CA ARG A 302 8.13 -10.91 -10.57
C ARG A 302 7.06 -9.87 -10.30
N PHE A 303 6.72 -9.03 -11.25
CA PHE A 303 5.52 -8.21 -11.10
C PHE A 303 4.30 -9.10 -10.88
N ARG A 304 3.46 -8.69 -9.94
CA ARG A 304 2.23 -9.42 -9.64
C ARG A 304 1.31 -9.47 -10.87
N GLN A 305 1.25 -8.38 -11.62
CA GLN A 305 0.52 -8.29 -12.88
C GLN A 305 1.45 -7.88 -14.02
N GLN A 306 1.36 -8.58 -15.15
CA GLN A 306 2.19 -8.29 -16.33
C GLN A 306 1.85 -6.92 -16.95
N ASP A 307 0.60 -6.48 -16.83
CA ASP A 307 0.14 -5.20 -17.35
C ASP A 307 0.76 -3.99 -16.62
N PHE A 308 1.35 -4.21 -15.44
CA PHE A 308 2.13 -3.19 -14.74
C PHE A 308 3.31 -2.66 -15.56
N LEU A 309 3.91 -3.50 -16.39
CA LEU A 309 4.96 -3.07 -17.32
C LEU A 309 4.50 -1.91 -18.20
N GLY A 310 3.27 -1.99 -18.72
CA GLY A 310 2.70 -0.94 -19.56
C GLY A 310 2.49 0.40 -18.82
N TYR A 311 2.31 0.38 -17.50
CA TYR A 311 2.18 1.59 -16.70
C TYR A 311 3.53 2.17 -16.26
N ILE A 312 4.54 1.33 -16.04
CA ILE A 312 5.89 1.74 -15.66
C ILE A 312 6.57 2.50 -16.81
N GLY A 313 6.38 2.02 -18.04
CA GLY A 313 6.91 2.65 -19.24
C GLY A 313 7.43 1.64 -20.27
N ASP A 314 7.75 2.14 -21.45
CA ASP A 314 8.44 1.36 -22.49
C ASP A 314 9.96 1.24 -22.17
N SER A 315 10.61 0.24 -22.79
CA SER A 315 12.05 -0.02 -22.58
C SER A 315 12.93 1.21 -22.87
N ASP A 316 12.61 2.02 -23.90
CA ASP A 316 13.39 3.21 -24.23
C ASP A 316 13.36 4.28 -23.11
N LYS A 317 12.19 4.45 -22.46
CA LYS A 317 12.08 5.36 -21.32
C LYS A 317 12.78 4.83 -20.08
N LEU A 318 12.66 3.53 -19.84
CA LEU A 318 13.32 2.86 -18.71
C LEU A 318 14.84 2.94 -18.85
N LEU A 319 15.38 2.63 -20.02
CA LEU A 319 16.80 2.74 -20.32
C LEU A 319 17.32 4.17 -20.10
N LYS A 320 16.62 5.17 -20.62
CA LYS A 320 16.99 6.58 -20.40
C LYS A 320 17.00 6.92 -18.92
N TYR A 321 15.99 6.46 -18.17
CA TYR A 321 15.91 6.71 -16.74
C TYR A 321 17.05 6.02 -15.98
N LEU A 322 17.32 4.74 -16.27
CA LEU A 322 18.36 3.96 -15.59
C LEU A 322 19.79 4.47 -15.90
N LEU A 323 20.05 4.93 -17.14
CA LEU A 323 21.37 5.36 -17.57
C LEU A 323 21.69 6.84 -17.31
N TYR A 324 20.69 7.73 -17.35
CA TYR A 324 20.92 9.19 -17.38
C TYR A 324 20.41 9.95 -16.16
N ASN A 325 19.81 9.30 -15.16
CA ASN A 325 19.47 9.99 -13.93
C ASN A 325 20.69 10.12 -13.02
N ASN A 326 20.92 11.34 -12.55
CA ASN A 326 21.85 11.58 -11.44
C ASN A 326 21.26 10.93 -10.19
N TRP A 327 21.75 9.74 -9.87
CA TRP A 327 21.33 8.99 -8.69
C TRP A 327 21.86 9.58 -7.38
N GLU A 328 22.75 10.59 -7.47
CA GLU A 328 23.40 11.26 -6.32
C GLU A 328 22.54 12.40 -5.71
N ASP A 329 21.58 12.97 -6.44
CA ASP A 329 20.92 14.24 -6.10
C ASP A 329 19.50 14.12 -5.53
N ALA A 330 19.19 13.08 -4.73
CA ALA A 330 17.88 13.06 -4.05
C ALA A 330 17.93 12.24 -2.75
N GLU A 331 18.29 12.91 -1.67
CA GLU A 331 17.87 12.56 -0.32
C GLU A 331 16.38 12.91 -0.10
#